data_60c3711fb73ce57a79d8d42460030a77
#
_entry.id   60c3711fb73ce57a79d8d42460030a77
#
_cell.length_a   1.000
_cell.length_b   1.000
_cell.length_c   1.000
_cell.angle_alpha   90.00
_cell.angle_beta   90.00
_cell.angle_gamma   90.00
#
_symmetry.space_group_name_H-M   'P 1'
#
loop_
_entity.id
_entity.type
_entity.pdbx_description
1 polymer ?
#
loop_
_entity_poly.entity_id
_entity_poly.type
_entity_poly.pdbx_seq_one_letter_code
_entity_poly.pdbx_strand_id
1 'polypeptide(L)'
;MYIKHEHLSISVPLYIFVSVISFRAFRTYAGIIRHSSYIDAVKIFFSQFTTAFLLLSINALYDNITGDLLYLNIGILINAIFSFTFLFLYRVMIKQVFENYFSISSAQSLVRAIIYGSDANAIAVANALKSEIPARFKIVGFVDKSNHNKSKLILGLPILQHKKKVSVLMRIFNAEALVLADKSLTKEERLTLVDECLEFNYKVYTVPLISDWEDQKEISKKVKNFQIQDLLERKPIVLDNKSISTQIKDKTVLITGAAGSIGSEIVRQVIQFSPRTIIMLDQAETPLHHLGLEMSKLESKVKICSLIADVRDRVALDNIFAKYRPQVVYHAAAYKHVPLMEENPSQAIFVNVQGTKNVAELACEYNADSFVMVSTDKAVNPSNVMGASKRIAEKFVQSLHNNNLNENDGCKTKFITTRFGNVLGSNGSVVPLFTKQIEAGGPITLTHPDIIRYFMTIPEACQLVLEAGAMGKGGEIYIFDMGKPVKIIDLAKKMIMLAGYTPDKDIAIKIVGLRPGEKLYEELLNDTSKTLPTHHDKIMIAQEEYEEFYELKSNLAELIKAANNYDAQDVVSRMKLIVPEYKSMNSEFQLLDKKVTDVLKP
;
A
#
# COMPACT_ATOMS: atom_id res chain seq x y z
N MET A 1 44.11 -47.90 11.06
CA MET A 1 45.46 -47.59 10.53
C MET A 1 46.46 -48.50 11.26
N TYR A 2 47.05 -49.44 10.58
CA TYR A 2 48.09 -50.33 11.19
C TYR A 2 49.39 -49.56 11.10
N ILE A 3 49.96 -49.18 12.25
CA ILE A 3 51.21 -48.43 12.38
C ILE A 3 52.18 -49.37 13.11
N LYS A 4 53.42 -49.62 12.59
CA LYS A 4 54.43 -50.30 13.33
C LYS A 4 54.76 -49.56 14.62
N HIS A 5 54.82 -50.23 15.75
CA HIS A 5 55.00 -49.61 17.07
C HIS A 5 56.23 -48.70 17.17
N GLU A 6 57.26 -48.98 16.37
CA GLU A 6 58.53 -48.23 16.32
C GLU A 6 58.36 -46.81 15.68
N HIS A 7 57.34 -46.54 14.85
CA HIS A 7 57.17 -45.30 14.14
C HIS A 7 55.97 -44.45 14.67
N LEU A 8 55.35 -44.86 15.77
CA LEU A 8 54.14 -44.21 16.29
C LEU A 8 54.36 -42.74 16.64
N SER A 9 55.53 -42.41 17.16
CA SER A 9 55.91 -41.04 17.57
C SER A 9 56.05 -40.06 16.39
N ILE A 10 56.26 -40.53 15.17
CA ILE A 10 56.44 -39.75 13.97
C ILE A 10 55.16 -39.78 13.12
N SER A 11 54.58 -40.96 12.95
CA SER A 11 53.46 -41.19 12.07
C SER A 11 52.15 -40.47 12.53
N VAL A 12 51.86 -40.46 13.84
CA VAL A 12 50.64 -39.83 14.36
C VAL A 12 50.69 -38.29 14.23
N PRO A 13 51.74 -37.58 14.67
CA PRO A 13 51.87 -36.14 14.47
C PRO A 13 51.84 -35.75 12.99
N LEU A 14 52.49 -36.48 12.13
CA LEU A 14 52.51 -36.24 10.69
C LEU A 14 51.10 -36.35 10.06
N TYR A 15 50.37 -37.39 10.42
CA TYR A 15 48.98 -37.56 9.98
C TYR A 15 48.11 -36.39 10.40
N ILE A 16 48.19 -35.96 11.67
CA ILE A 16 47.44 -34.85 12.19
C ILE A 16 47.82 -33.56 11.44
N PHE A 17 49.10 -33.32 11.24
CA PHE A 17 49.60 -32.12 10.55
C PHE A 17 49.09 -32.02 9.11
N VAL A 18 49.21 -33.10 8.34
CA VAL A 18 48.73 -33.17 6.94
C VAL A 18 47.20 -32.98 6.88
N SER A 19 46.47 -33.63 7.80
CA SER A 19 45.01 -33.50 7.88
C SER A 19 44.58 -32.05 8.19
N VAL A 20 45.21 -31.38 9.15
CA VAL A 20 44.92 -29.99 9.52
C VAL A 20 45.16 -29.04 8.35
N ILE A 21 46.29 -29.23 7.61
CA ILE A 21 46.60 -28.42 6.42
C ILE A 21 45.50 -28.61 5.35
N SER A 22 45.11 -29.85 5.07
CA SER A 22 44.07 -30.17 4.09
C SER A 22 42.72 -29.58 4.48
N PHE A 23 42.29 -29.72 5.74
CA PHE A 23 41.06 -29.10 6.24
C PHE A 23 41.08 -27.58 6.15
N ARG A 24 42.25 -26.96 6.39
CA ARG A 24 42.42 -25.52 6.29
C ARG A 24 42.38 -25.04 4.84
N ALA A 25 43.02 -25.76 3.91
CA ALA A 25 43.03 -25.43 2.50
C ALA A 25 41.62 -25.44 1.88
N PHE A 26 40.82 -26.44 2.20
CA PHE A 26 39.45 -26.56 1.71
C PHE A 26 38.41 -25.81 2.57
N ARG A 27 38.83 -25.09 3.62
CA ARG A 27 37.96 -24.32 4.54
C ARG A 27 36.77 -25.14 5.05
N THR A 28 36.97 -26.41 5.36
CA THR A 28 35.89 -27.30 5.82
C THR A 28 35.28 -26.87 7.15
N TYR A 29 36.00 -26.08 7.97
CA TYR A 29 35.57 -25.55 9.25
C TYR A 29 34.78 -24.23 9.11
N ALA A 30 34.80 -23.57 7.94
CA ALA A 30 34.21 -22.22 7.76
C ALA A 30 32.69 -22.23 7.57
N GLY A 31 32.05 -23.38 7.43
CA GLY A 31 30.60 -23.53 7.29
C GLY A 31 29.88 -23.66 8.63
N ILE A 32 28.70 -23.07 8.74
CA ILE A 32 27.80 -23.31 9.87
C ILE A 32 27.20 -24.70 9.72
N ILE A 33 27.55 -25.64 10.61
CA ILE A 33 27.22 -27.07 10.50
C ILE A 33 25.71 -27.31 10.32
N ARG A 34 24.85 -26.51 10.94
CA ARG A 34 23.38 -26.60 10.81
C ARG A 34 22.83 -26.34 9.40
N HIS A 35 23.61 -25.69 8.53
CA HIS A 35 23.22 -25.37 7.13
C HIS A 35 24.06 -26.17 6.13
N SER A 36 24.59 -27.32 6.54
CA SER A 36 25.42 -28.16 5.66
C SER A 36 24.70 -28.49 4.36
N SER A 37 25.36 -28.21 3.25
CA SER A 37 24.88 -28.40 1.88
C SER A 37 25.69 -29.47 1.16
N TYR A 38 25.27 -29.84 -0.06
CA TYR A 38 26.07 -30.71 -0.97
C TYR A 38 27.50 -30.19 -1.15
N ILE A 39 27.70 -28.87 -1.19
CA ILE A 39 29.02 -28.24 -1.32
C ILE A 39 29.93 -28.60 -0.15
N ASP A 40 29.41 -28.74 1.06
CA ASP A 40 30.21 -29.11 2.23
C ASP A 40 30.62 -30.58 2.19
N ALA A 41 29.78 -31.47 1.66
CA ALA A 41 30.16 -32.87 1.41
C ALA A 41 31.29 -32.95 0.39
N VAL A 42 31.25 -32.18 -0.67
CA VAL A 42 32.29 -32.07 -1.69
C VAL A 42 33.62 -31.58 -1.08
N LYS A 43 33.57 -30.55 -0.21
CA LYS A 43 34.77 -30.05 0.49
C LYS A 43 35.42 -31.11 1.39
N ILE A 44 34.61 -31.86 2.15
CA ILE A 44 35.12 -32.95 2.98
C ILE A 44 35.78 -34.04 2.11
N PHE A 45 35.12 -34.40 1.00
CA PHE A 45 35.66 -35.39 0.07
C PHE A 45 37.07 -34.99 -0.46
N PHE A 46 37.18 -33.78 -1.01
CA PHE A 46 38.45 -33.29 -1.54
C PHE A 46 39.52 -33.14 -0.45
N SER A 47 39.13 -32.73 0.75
CA SER A 47 40.06 -32.65 1.88
C SER A 47 40.63 -34.04 2.26
N GLN A 48 39.78 -35.06 2.35
CA GLN A 48 40.24 -36.44 2.66
C GLN A 48 41.07 -37.05 1.52
N PHE A 49 40.67 -36.81 0.27
CA PHE A 49 41.41 -37.22 -0.91
C PHE A 49 42.82 -36.62 -0.93
N THR A 50 42.94 -35.31 -0.69
CA THR A 50 44.24 -34.61 -0.64
C THR A 50 45.10 -35.14 0.53
N THR A 51 44.50 -35.37 1.70
CA THR A 51 45.21 -35.97 2.85
C THR A 51 45.77 -37.34 2.51
N ALA A 52 44.96 -38.22 1.90
CA ALA A 52 45.38 -39.54 1.50
C ALA A 52 46.51 -39.49 0.44
N PHE A 53 46.36 -38.62 -0.55
CA PHE A 53 47.37 -38.46 -1.61
C PHE A 53 48.71 -37.96 -1.06
N LEU A 54 48.71 -36.95 -0.17
CA LEU A 54 49.94 -36.47 0.46
C LEU A 54 50.60 -37.52 1.34
N LEU A 55 49.82 -38.27 2.13
CA LEU A 55 50.36 -39.35 2.96
C LEU A 55 50.94 -40.50 2.15
N LEU A 56 50.32 -40.91 1.03
CA LEU A 56 50.86 -41.89 0.11
C LEU A 56 52.18 -41.41 -0.53
N SER A 57 52.24 -40.11 -0.92
CA SER A 57 53.45 -39.52 -1.48
C SER A 57 54.61 -39.49 -0.46
N ILE A 58 54.32 -39.09 0.79
CA ILE A 58 55.29 -39.08 1.89
C ILE A 58 55.75 -40.49 2.20
N ASN A 59 54.83 -41.46 2.22
CA ASN A 59 55.13 -42.87 2.50
C ASN A 59 56.07 -43.48 1.42
N ALA A 60 55.80 -43.13 0.14
CA ALA A 60 56.67 -43.56 -0.97
C ALA A 60 58.07 -42.93 -0.91
N LEU A 61 58.19 -41.69 -0.51
CA LEU A 61 59.47 -40.99 -0.32
C LEU A 61 60.23 -41.59 0.85
N TYR A 62 59.60 -41.94 1.95
CA TYR A 62 60.17 -42.52 3.13
C TYR A 62 60.70 -43.96 2.85
N ASP A 63 59.89 -44.72 2.10
CA ASP A 63 60.31 -46.10 1.64
C ASP A 63 61.56 -46.04 0.76
N ASN A 64 61.64 -45.10 -0.17
CA ASN A 64 62.82 -44.93 -1.03
C ASN A 64 64.09 -44.52 -0.25
N ILE A 65 63.99 -43.89 0.91
CA ILE A 65 65.11 -43.42 1.71
C ILE A 65 65.54 -44.46 2.75
N THR A 66 64.57 -45.10 3.41
CA THR A 66 64.82 -45.94 4.58
C THR A 66 64.63 -47.46 4.30
N GLY A 67 63.96 -47.81 3.20
CA GLY A 67 63.56 -49.19 2.87
C GLY A 67 62.42 -49.72 3.75
N ASP A 68 61.72 -48.86 4.48
CA ASP A 68 60.59 -49.22 5.35
C ASP A 68 59.38 -48.28 5.18
N LEU A 69 58.18 -48.73 5.51
CA LEU A 69 56.92 -47.97 5.33
C LEU A 69 56.48 -47.35 6.66
N LEU A 70 56.22 -46.04 6.67
CA LEU A 70 55.61 -45.34 7.80
C LEU A 70 54.18 -45.81 8.06
N TYR A 71 53.43 -46.08 6.97
CA TYR A 71 52.06 -46.52 6.99
C TYR A 71 51.82 -47.64 6.00
N LEU A 72 50.88 -48.53 6.28
CA LEU A 72 50.34 -49.42 5.28
C LEU A 72 49.52 -48.63 4.24
N ASN A 73 49.86 -48.67 2.95
CA ASN A 73 49.20 -47.98 1.88
C ASN A 73 47.68 -48.23 1.85
N ILE A 74 47.28 -49.49 2.04
CA ILE A 74 45.86 -49.89 2.12
C ILE A 74 45.19 -49.30 3.35
N GLY A 75 45.92 -49.13 4.46
CA GLY A 75 45.42 -48.49 5.69
C GLY A 75 45.11 -46.99 5.51
N ILE A 76 45.90 -46.26 4.70
CA ILE A 76 45.64 -44.85 4.36
C ILE A 76 44.34 -44.73 3.59
N LEU A 77 44.09 -45.59 2.59
CA LEU A 77 42.87 -45.58 1.78
C LEU A 77 41.63 -45.93 2.62
N ILE A 78 41.71 -46.98 3.43
CA ILE A 78 40.62 -47.39 4.32
C ILE A 78 40.28 -46.22 5.30
N ASN A 79 41.31 -45.62 5.91
CA ASN A 79 41.12 -44.51 6.83
C ASN A 79 40.47 -43.28 6.15
N ALA A 80 40.82 -42.95 4.91
CA ALA A 80 40.21 -41.86 4.16
C ALA A 80 38.71 -42.10 3.94
N ILE A 81 38.32 -43.35 3.59
CA ILE A 81 36.90 -43.72 3.41
C ILE A 81 36.15 -43.63 4.73
N PHE A 82 36.68 -44.21 5.82
CA PHE A 82 36.02 -44.14 7.13
C PHE A 82 35.91 -42.71 7.66
N SER A 83 36.97 -41.92 7.54
CA SER A 83 36.97 -40.50 7.98
C SER A 83 35.97 -39.66 7.19
N PHE A 84 35.90 -39.85 5.88
CA PHE A 84 34.88 -39.19 5.05
C PHE A 84 33.47 -39.56 5.49
N THR A 85 33.20 -40.88 5.61
CA THR A 85 31.87 -41.39 5.99
C THR A 85 31.45 -40.87 7.36
N PHE A 86 32.35 -40.93 8.35
CA PHE A 86 32.07 -40.47 9.71
C PHE A 86 31.80 -38.95 9.77
N LEU A 87 32.64 -38.15 9.13
CA LEU A 87 32.49 -36.71 9.10
C LEU A 87 31.21 -36.28 8.36
N PHE A 88 30.84 -36.96 7.30
CA PHE A 88 29.62 -36.75 6.57
C PHE A 88 28.37 -37.08 7.42
N LEU A 89 28.35 -38.29 8.00
CA LEU A 89 27.24 -38.71 8.89
C LEU A 89 27.11 -37.81 10.12
N TYR A 90 28.23 -37.41 10.72
CA TYR A 90 28.22 -36.46 11.84
C TYR A 90 27.56 -35.14 11.47
N ARG A 91 27.85 -34.59 10.30
CA ARG A 91 27.21 -33.34 9.83
C ARG A 91 25.73 -33.52 9.56
N VAL A 92 25.31 -34.61 8.95
CA VAL A 92 23.90 -34.94 8.70
C VAL A 92 23.15 -35.08 10.03
N MET A 93 23.75 -35.79 11.00
CA MET A 93 23.18 -35.99 12.33
C MET A 93 22.99 -34.65 13.07
N ILE A 94 24.00 -33.78 13.10
CA ILE A 94 23.88 -32.47 13.74
C ILE A 94 22.79 -31.63 13.07
N LYS A 95 22.72 -31.65 11.75
CA LYS A 95 21.67 -30.98 11.01
C LYS A 95 20.28 -31.48 11.42
N GLN A 96 20.05 -32.77 11.46
CA GLN A 96 18.78 -33.38 11.87
C GLN A 96 18.42 -33.10 13.33
N VAL A 97 19.38 -33.15 14.24
CA VAL A 97 19.18 -32.83 15.65
C VAL A 97 18.78 -31.35 15.79
N PHE A 98 19.44 -30.47 15.06
CA PHE A 98 19.12 -29.05 15.12
C PHE A 98 17.74 -28.74 14.51
N GLU A 99 17.42 -29.35 13.36
CA GLU A 99 16.10 -29.19 12.72
C GLU A 99 14.97 -29.77 13.58
N ASN A 100 15.18 -30.89 14.27
CA ASN A 100 14.13 -31.55 15.06
C ASN A 100 14.02 -31.06 16.50
N TYR A 101 15.12 -30.68 17.17
CA TYR A 101 15.09 -30.29 18.59
C TYR A 101 15.05 -28.81 18.86
N PHE A 102 15.73 -27.98 18.05
CA PHE A 102 15.80 -26.54 18.28
C PHE A 102 14.73 -25.73 17.53
N SER A 103 14.07 -26.30 16.51
CA SER A 103 12.88 -25.69 15.89
C SER A 103 11.61 -25.82 16.75
N ILE A 104 11.60 -26.72 17.75
CA ILE A 104 10.43 -26.96 18.61
C ILE A 104 10.34 -26.00 19.80
N SER A 105 11.36 -25.18 20.05
CA SER A 105 11.46 -24.37 21.28
C SER A 105 10.78 -23.00 21.24
N SER A 106 9.99 -22.66 20.22
CA SER A 106 9.07 -21.51 20.30
C SER A 106 7.63 -22.01 20.22
N ALA A 107 7.03 -22.17 21.39
CA ALA A 107 5.61 -22.52 21.59
C ALA A 107 4.68 -21.35 21.19
N GLN A 108 4.86 -20.77 20.02
CA GLN A 108 3.81 -20.04 19.31
C GLN A 108 3.07 -21.08 18.46
N SER A 109 1.77 -21.18 18.62
CA SER A 109 0.91 -22.07 17.84
C SER A 109 1.09 -21.76 16.35
N LEU A 110 1.78 -22.66 15.62
CA LEU A 110 1.97 -22.54 14.18
C LEU A 110 0.61 -22.59 13.49
N VAL A 111 0.27 -21.57 12.71
CA VAL A 111 -0.97 -21.54 11.93
C VAL A 111 -0.90 -22.61 10.83
N ARG A 112 -1.82 -23.59 10.88
CA ARG A 112 -1.90 -24.64 9.85
C ARG A 112 -2.49 -24.05 8.59
N ALA A 113 -1.75 -24.07 7.47
CA ALA A 113 -2.13 -23.41 6.24
C ALA A 113 -2.18 -24.35 5.03
N ILE A 114 -3.17 -24.17 4.17
CA ILE A 114 -3.24 -24.73 2.82
C ILE A 114 -2.82 -23.63 1.84
N ILE A 115 -2.01 -23.98 0.83
CA ILE A 115 -1.64 -23.08 -0.26
C ILE A 115 -2.55 -23.35 -1.44
N TYR A 116 -3.26 -22.31 -1.92
CA TYR A 116 -4.04 -22.37 -3.14
C TYR A 116 -3.14 -22.02 -4.33
N GLY A 117 -2.90 -23.01 -5.18
CA GLY A 117 -1.99 -23.00 -6.32
C GLY A 117 -1.06 -24.23 -6.27
N SER A 118 -0.63 -24.68 -7.44
CA SER A 118 0.33 -25.78 -7.60
C SER A 118 1.46 -25.44 -8.57
N ASP A 119 1.51 -24.19 -9.00
CA ASP A 119 2.50 -23.62 -9.93
C ASP A 119 3.84 -23.30 -9.24
N ALA A 120 4.80 -22.87 -10.03
CA ALA A 120 6.12 -22.48 -9.53
C ALA A 120 6.04 -21.36 -8.46
N ASN A 121 5.05 -20.45 -8.57
CA ASN A 121 4.84 -19.39 -7.59
C ASN A 121 4.39 -19.96 -6.23
N ALA A 122 3.45 -20.89 -6.23
CA ALA A 122 2.96 -21.55 -5.02
C ALA A 122 4.09 -22.35 -4.33
N ILE A 123 4.97 -23.01 -5.10
CA ILE A 123 6.14 -23.72 -4.58
C ILE A 123 7.15 -22.74 -3.95
N ALA A 124 7.41 -21.60 -4.60
CA ALA A 124 8.31 -20.58 -4.05
C ALA A 124 7.79 -20.01 -2.73
N VAL A 125 6.48 -19.70 -2.66
CA VAL A 125 5.81 -19.25 -1.43
C VAL A 125 5.93 -20.30 -0.33
N ALA A 126 5.69 -21.59 -0.64
CA ALA A 126 5.82 -22.68 0.32
C ALA A 126 7.24 -22.79 0.89
N ASN A 127 8.26 -22.71 0.03
CA ASN A 127 9.66 -22.75 0.46
C ASN A 127 10.01 -21.54 1.33
N ALA A 128 9.56 -20.35 0.96
CA ALA A 128 9.80 -19.13 1.73
C ALA A 128 9.16 -19.21 3.13
N LEU A 129 7.91 -19.69 3.24
CA LEU A 129 7.23 -19.87 4.52
C LEU A 129 7.85 -20.96 5.38
N LYS A 130 8.39 -22.03 4.77
CA LYS A 130 9.13 -23.09 5.49
C LYS A 130 10.48 -22.60 6.03
N SER A 131 11.15 -21.70 5.32
CA SER A 131 12.47 -21.18 5.71
C SER A 131 12.39 -19.99 6.68
N GLU A 132 11.21 -19.51 7.00
CA GLU A 132 11.00 -18.38 7.92
C GLU A 132 11.37 -18.74 9.35
N ILE A 133 12.15 -17.87 10.02
CA ILE A 133 12.56 -18.05 11.42
C ILE A 133 12.25 -16.76 12.20
N PRO A 134 11.37 -16.81 13.23
CA PRO A 134 10.57 -17.97 13.66
C PRO A 134 9.46 -18.33 12.65
N ALA A 135 9.17 -19.63 12.50
CA ALA A 135 8.12 -20.09 11.59
C ALA A 135 6.74 -19.60 12.06
N ARG A 136 5.95 -19.04 11.15
CA ARG A 136 4.55 -18.64 11.40
C ARG A 136 3.55 -19.70 10.96
N PHE A 137 3.89 -20.45 9.91
CA PHE A 137 2.97 -21.37 9.26
C PHE A 137 3.48 -22.81 9.25
N LYS A 138 2.53 -23.76 9.40
CA LYS A 138 2.72 -25.18 9.08
C LYS A 138 1.89 -25.51 7.84
N ILE A 139 2.54 -25.66 6.68
CA ILE A 139 1.85 -26.00 5.44
C ILE A 139 1.40 -27.46 5.50
N VAL A 140 0.11 -27.71 5.20
CA VAL A 140 -0.48 -29.06 5.28
C VAL A 140 -0.90 -29.61 3.91
N GLY A 141 -0.92 -28.80 2.85
CA GLY A 141 -1.22 -29.25 1.50
C GLY A 141 -1.32 -28.10 0.51
N PHE A 142 -1.50 -28.46 -0.76
CA PHE A 142 -1.72 -27.55 -1.88
C PHE A 142 -3.09 -27.83 -2.50
N VAL A 143 -3.76 -26.79 -3.04
CA VAL A 143 -4.99 -26.96 -3.84
C VAL A 143 -4.67 -26.66 -5.29
N ASP A 144 -5.01 -27.57 -6.20
CA ASP A 144 -4.84 -27.40 -7.65
C ASP A 144 -6.20 -27.18 -8.32
N LYS A 145 -6.34 -26.04 -9.02
CA LYS A 145 -7.50 -25.71 -9.85
C LYS A 145 -7.62 -26.63 -11.09
N SER A 146 -6.49 -27.00 -11.69
CA SER A 146 -6.43 -27.66 -12.99
C SER A 146 -6.70 -29.16 -12.95
N ASN A 147 -6.72 -29.79 -11.79
CA ASN A 147 -6.87 -31.24 -11.59
C ASN A 147 -5.85 -32.14 -12.36
N HIS A 148 -4.80 -31.58 -12.96
CA HIS A 148 -3.82 -32.31 -13.75
C HIS A 148 -2.81 -33.12 -12.90
N ASN A 149 -2.68 -32.80 -11.62
CA ASN A 149 -1.64 -33.34 -10.74
C ASN A 149 -2.18 -34.36 -9.72
N LYS A 150 -3.12 -35.21 -10.12
CA LYS A 150 -3.66 -36.26 -9.25
C LYS A 150 -2.53 -37.16 -8.72
N SER A 151 -2.54 -37.41 -7.42
CA SER A 151 -1.61 -38.31 -6.72
C SER A 151 -0.14 -37.87 -6.69
N LYS A 152 0.18 -36.63 -7.06
CA LYS A 152 1.53 -36.08 -6.91
C LYS A 152 1.68 -35.37 -5.57
N LEU A 153 2.92 -35.32 -5.08
CA LEU A 153 3.29 -34.57 -3.88
C LEU A 153 4.13 -33.36 -4.30
N ILE A 154 3.87 -32.21 -3.70
CA ILE A 154 4.73 -31.03 -3.77
C ILE A 154 5.42 -30.86 -2.43
N LEU A 155 6.74 -30.84 -2.40
CA LEU A 155 7.52 -30.75 -1.15
C LEU A 155 7.15 -31.81 -0.10
N GLY A 156 6.73 -33.02 -0.53
CA GLY A 156 6.25 -34.09 0.32
C GLY A 156 4.82 -33.91 0.87
N LEU A 157 4.08 -32.89 0.39
CA LEU A 157 2.73 -32.58 0.83
C LEU A 157 1.69 -32.90 -0.27
N PRO A 158 0.46 -33.31 0.09
CA PRO A 158 -0.57 -33.71 -0.85
C PRO A 158 -1.12 -32.52 -1.66
N ILE A 159 -1.48 -32.81 -2.93
CA ILE A 159 -2.22 -31.89 -3.76
C ILE A 159 -3.71 -32.24 -3.68
N LEU A 160 -4.50 -31.28 -3.19
CA LEU A 160 -5.93 -31.40 -2.96
C LEU A 160 -6.69 -30.94 -4.20
N GLN A 161 -7.80 -31.62 -4.50
CA GLN A 161 -8.60 -31.27 -5.68
C GLN A 161 -9.61 -30.17 -5.38
N HIS A 162 -9.72 -29.17 -6.20
CA HIS A 162 -10.73 -28.10 -6.13
C HIS A 162 -12.19 -28.56 -6.33
N LYS A 163 -12.46 -29.84 -6.59
CA LYS A 163 -13.83 -30.36 -6.74
C LYS A 163 -14.70 -30.20 -5.48
N LYS A 164 -14.10 -30.06 -4.32
CA LYS A 164 -14.78 -29.77 -3.05
C LYS A 164 -14.60 -28.29 -2.72
N LYS A 165 -15.59 -27.71 -2.05
CA LYS A 165 -15.47 -26.36 -1.48
C LYS A 165 -14.20 -26.29 -0.63
N VAL A 166 -13.51 -25.16 -0.68
CA VAL A 166 -12.25 -24.96 0.06
C VAL A 166 -12.46 -25.09 1.56
N SER A 167 -13.58 -24.62 2.09
CA SER A 167 -13.99 -24.79 3.48
C SER A 167 -14.03 -26.26 3.94
N VAL A 168 -14.44 -27.17 3.05
CA VAL A 168 -14.43 -28.61 3.32
C VAL A 168 -13.01 -29.16 3.39
N LEU A 169 -12.13 -28.70 2.48
CA LEU A 169 -10.70 -29.08 2.49
C LEU A 169 -10.01 -28.57 3.76
N MET A 170 -10.28 -27.32 4.14
CA MET A 170 -9.76 -26.73 5.38
C MET A 170 -10.12 -27.58 6.61
N ARG A 171 -11.37 -28.06 6.70
CA ARG A 171 -11.84 -28.91 7.79
C ARG A 171 -11.16 -30.28 7.78
N ILE A 172 -11.08 -30.95 6.61
CA ILE A 172 -10.46 -32.28 6.48
C ILE A 172 -8.99 -32.28 6.92
N PHE A 173 -8.24 -31.23 6.52
CA PHE A 173 -6.81 -31.11 6.84
C PHE A 173 -6.54 -30.36 8.14
N ASN A 174 -7.59 -30.02 8.90
CA ASN A 174 -7.50 -29.22 10.11
C ASN A 174 -6.63 -27.97 9.90
N ALA A 175 -6.88 -27.25 8.78
CA ALA A 175 -6.20 -26.04 8.44
C ALA A 175 -6.97 -24.81 8.94
N GLU A 176 -6.26 -23.80 9.42
CA GLU A 176 -6.79 -22.56 9.98
C GLU A 176 -6.68 -21.39 8.99
N ALA A 177 -5.83 -21.55 7.98
CA ALA A 177 -5.52 -20.48 7.04
C ALA A 177 -5.42 -20.98 5.60
N LEU A 178 -5.85 -20.13 4.64
CA LEU A 178 -5.64 -20.29 3.22
C LEU A 178 -4.64 -19.24 2.72
N VAL A 179 -3.61 -19.66 1.97
CA VAL A 179 -2.66 -18.76 1.32
C VAL A 179 -2.92 -18.76 -0.18
N LEU A 180 -3.38 -17.64 -0.74
CA LEU A 180 -3.68 -17.50 -2.15
C LEU A 180 -2.39 -17.20 -2.93
N ALA A 181 -1.85 -18.20 -3.64
CA ALA A 181 -0.59 -18.10 -4.38
C ALA A 181 -0.74 -18.34 -5.89
N ASP A 182 -1.92 -18.76 -6.36
CA ASP A 182 -2.18 -19.03 -7.78
C ASP A 182 -2.38 -17.71 -8.55
N LYS A 183 -1.52 -17.48 -9.55
CA LYS A 183 -1.58 -16.31 -10.45
C LYS A 183 -2.71 -16.40 -11.48
N SER A 184 -3.20 -17.59 -11.77
CA SER A 184 -4.24 -17.82 -12.78
C SER A 184 -5.65 -17.53 -12.29
N LEU A 185 -5.82 -17.29 -10.96
CA LEU A 185 -7.11 -16.94 -10.39
C LEU A 185 -7.60 -15.59 -10.92
N THR A 186 -8.80 -15.61 -11.48
CA THR A 186 -9.52 -14.38 -11.77
C THR A 186 -9.87 -13.67 -10.46
N LYS A 187 -10.15 -12.38 -10.52
CA LYS A 187 -10.54 -11.60 -9.34
C LYS A 187 -11.82 -12.13 -8.70
N GLU A 188 -12.82 -12.50 -9.51
CA GLU A 188 -14.08 -13.07 -9.03
C GLU A 188 -13.87 -14.41 -8.31
N GLU A 189 -13.05 -15.28 -8.87
CA GLU A 189 -12.68 -16.55 -8.22
C GLU A 189 -11.96 -16.33 -6.90
N ARG A 190 -11.04 -15.37 -6.85
CA ARG A 190 -10.31 -15.02 -5.63
C ARG A 190 -11.25 -14.54 -4.53
N LEU A 191 -12.21 -13.66 -4.85
CA LEU A 191 -13.19 -13.18 -3.90
C LEU A 191 -14.13 -14.28 -3.42
N THR A 192 -14.59 -15.14 -4.33
CA THR A 192 -15.44 -16.29 -3.96
C THR A 192 -14.72 -17.19 -2.96
N LEU A 193 -13.41 -17.44 -3.16
CA LEU A 193 -12.59 -18.22 -2.22
C LEU A 193 -12.42 -17.51 -0.87
N VAL A 194 -12.22 -16.19 -0.90
CA VAL A 194 -12.11 -15.38 0.32
C VAL A 194 -13.43 -15.38 1.08
N ASP A 195 -14.55 -15.09 0.41
CA ASP A 195 -15.87 -15.06 1.02
C ASP A 195 -16.22 -16.43 1.63
N GLU A 196 -15.93 -17.53 0.92
CA GLU A 196 -16.12 -18.89 1.46
C GLU A 196 -15.25 -19.15 2.70
N CYS A 197 -14.00 -18.74 2.72
CA CYS A 197 -13.15 -18.89 3.90
C CYS A 197 -13.62 -18.06 5.09
N LEU A 198 -14.01 -16.80 4.83
CA LEU A 198 -14.49 -15.89 5.88
C LEU A 198 -15.83 -16.36 6.49
N GLU A 199 -16.73 -16.94 5.69
CA GLU A 199 -18.00 -17.51 6.16
C GLU A 199 -17.78 -18.58 7.25
N PHE A 200 -16.66 -19.31 7.18
CA PHE A 200 -16.31 -20.36 8.13
C PHE A 200 -15.17 -19.95 9.09
N ASN A 201 -14.90 -18.67 9.25
CA ASN A 201 -13.86 -18.11 10.14
C ASN A 201 -12.42 -18.60 9.86
N TYR A 202 -12.09 -18.95 8.63
CA TYR A 202 -10.72 -19.24 8.22
C TYR A 202 -9.96 -17.97 7.84
N LYS A 203 -8.71 -17.87 8.27
CA LYS A 203 -7.84 -16.76 7.91
C LYS A 203 -7.40 -16.87 6.44
N VAL A 204 -7.37 -15.74 5.74
CA VAL A 204 -6.90 -15.70 4.36
C VAL A 204 -5.66 -14.81 4.25
N TYR A 205 -4.65 -15.31 3.55
CA TYR A 205 -3.42 -14.59 3.28
C TYR A 205 -3.23 -14.45 1.79
N THR A 206 -2.71 -13.29 1.36
CA THR A 206 -2.36 -13.03 -0.02
C THR A 206 -0.87 -12.82 -0.18
N VAL A 207 -0.38 -13.15 -1.36
CA VAL A 207 1.00 -12.89 -1.77
C VAL A 207 0.94 -11.89 -2.93
N PRO A 208 1.66 -10.76 -2.87
CA PRO A 208 1.80 -9.87 -4.01
C PRO A 208 2.34 -10.63 -5.22
N LEU A 209 1.88 -10.27 -6.42
CA LEU A 209 2.39 -10.84 -7.67
C LEU A 209 3.89 -10.50 -7.76
N ILE A 210 4.71 -11.53 -7.66
CA ILE A 210 6.17 -11.39 -7.75
C ILE A 210 6.52 -11.43 -9.23
N SER A 211 6.97 -10.30 -9.77
CA SER A 211 7.46 -10.19 -11.13
C SER A 211 8.91 -10.69 -11.26
N ASP A 212 9.72 -10.61 -10.19
CA ASP A 212 11.14 -10.96 -10.19
C ASP A 212 11.49 -11.84 -8.99
N TRP A 213 12.30 -12.85 -9.22
CA TRP A 213 12.63 -13.94 -8.31
C TRP A 213 13.79 -13.60 -7.34
N GLU A 214 13.89 -12.40 -6.82
CA GLU A 214 15.08 -11.91 -6.11
C GLU A 214 15.09 -12.31 -4.65
N ASP A 215 14.87 -13.08 -3.96
CA ASP A 215 15.14 -13.49 -2.56
C ASP A 215 13.96 -14.15 -1.83
N GLN A 216 14.13 -15.43 -1.52
CA GLN A 216 13.15 -16.22 -0.74
C GLN A 216 12.80 -15.58 0.63
N LYS A 217 13.74 -14.84 1.24
CA LYS A 217 13.52 -14.15 2.52
C LYS A 217 12.57 -12.96 2.41
N GLU A 218 12.48 -12.34 1.24
CA GLU A 218 11.51 -11.26 1.01
C GLU A 218 10.10 -11.78 0.78
N ILE A 219 9.94 -12.96 0.19
CA ILE A 219 8.63 -13.55 -0.11
C ILE A 219 7.84 -13.80 1.18
N SER A 220 8.47 -14.35 2.22
CA SER A 220 7.79 -14.63 3.48
C SER A 220 7.28 -13.35 4.16
N LYS A 221 8.06 -12.25 4.10
CA LYS A 221 7.66 -10.94 4.62
C LYS A 221 6.51 -10.32 3.82
N LYS A 222 6.37 -10.66 2.54
CA LYS A 222 5.32 -10.17 1.64
C LYS A 222 4.00 -10.94 1.79
N VAL A 223 3.98 -12.09 2.46
CA VAL A 223 2.74 -12.82 2.80
C VAL A 223 1.99 -12.06 3.90
N LYS A 224 0.90 -11.42 3.53
CA LYS A 224 0.08 -10.57 4.40
C LYS A 224 -1.33 -11.14 4.55
N ASN A 225 -1.94 -10.87 5.70
CA ASN A 225 -3.39 -11.06 5.84
C ASN A 225 -4.11 -10.36 4.70
N PHE A 226 -5.15 -10.99 4.16
CA PHE A 226 -6.06 -10.37 3.21
C PHE A 226 -6.63 -9.10 3.84
N GLN A 227 -6.43 -7.97 3.18
CA GLN A 227 -6.86 -6.67 3.69
C GLN A 227 -8.14 -6.22 3.00
N ILE A 228 -8.88 -5.35 3.67
CA ILE A 228 -10.10 -4.75 3.13
C ILE A 228 -9.86 -4.05 1.77
N GLN A 229 -8.66 -3.56 1.53
CA GLN A 229 -8.26 -2.94 0.26
C GLN A 229 -8.26 -3.93 -0.90
N ASP A 230 -7.96 -5.20 -0.63
CA ASP A 230 -7.95 -6.27 -1.63
C ASP A 230 -9.38 -6.59 -2.13
N LEU A 231 -10.43 -6.18 -1.38
CA LEU A 231 -11.84 -6.32 -1.76
C LEU A 231 -12.28 -5.36 -2.86
N LEU A 232 -11.56 -4.27 -3.10
CA LEU A 232 -11.96 -3.25 -4.09
C LEU A 232 -11.77 -3.68 -5.55
N GLU A 233 -11.14 -4.81 -5.81
CA GLU A 233 -10.98 -5.42 -7.14
C GLU A 233 -10.41 -4.47 -8.22
N ARG A 234 -9.65 -3.43 -7.84
CA ARG A 234 -9.20 -2.44 -8.81
C ARG A 234 -7.96 -2.90 -9.58
N LYS A 235 -7.97 -2.71 -10.91
CA LYS A 235 -6.79 -2.92 -11.74
C LYS A 235 -5.74 -1.87 -11.40
N PRO A 236 -4.44 -2.21 -11.37
CA PRO A 236 -3.38 -1.21 -11.28
C PRO A 236 -3.56 -0.15 -12.36
N ILE A 237 -3.31 1.09 -12.01
CA ILE A 237 -3.35 2.21 -12.96
C ILE A 237 -2.06 2.21 -13.77
N VAL A 238 -2.19 2.42 -15.06
CA VAL A 238 -1.05 2.63 -15.96
C VAL A 238 -0.89 4.13 -16.13
N LEU A 239 0.18 4.69 -15.55
CA LEU A 239 0.48 6.12 -15.63
C LEU A 239 1.27 6.45 -16.90
N ASP A 240 1.03 7.63 -17.47
CA ASP A 240 1.98 8.23 -18.41
C ASP A 240 3.17 8.86 -17.67
N ASN A 241 4.10 8.01 -17.23
CA ASN A 241 5.28 8.42 -16.49
C ASN A 241 6.09 9.50 -17.21
N LYS A 242 6.03 9.57 -18.55
CA LYS A 242 6.76 10.57 -19.34
C LYS A 242 6.14 11.96 -19.19
N SER A 243 4.83 12.07 -19.33
CA SER A 243 4.10 13.33 -19.16
C SER A 243 4.21 13.86 -17.73
N ILE A 244 4.02 13.00 -16.72
CA ILE A 244 4.19 13.36 -15.30
C ILE A 244 5.63 13.79 -15.01
N SER A 245 6.63 13.05 -15.52
CA SER A 245 8.03 13.42 -15.35
C SER A 245 8.35 14.79 -15.98
N THR A 246 7.79 15.09 -17.15
CA THR A 246 7.97 16.40 -17.81
C THR A 246 7.41 17.54 -16.96
N GLN A 247 6.29 17.32 -16.29
CA GLN A 247 5.66 18.31 -15.39
C GLN A 247 6.46 18.53 -14.10
N ILE A 248 7.08 17.47 -13.53
CA ILE A 248 7.59 17.49 -12.15
C ILE A 248 9.11 17.56 -12.06
N LYS A 249 9.83 16.90 -12.98
CA LYS A 249 11.28 16.76 -12.92
C LYS A 249 11.97 18.11 -12.86
N ASP A 250 12.95 18.24 -11.96
CA ASP A 250 13.78 19.44 -11.75
C ASP A 250 12.98 20.71 -11.35
N LYS A 251 11.71 20.58 -11.01
CA LYS A 251 10.85 21.70 -10.59
C LYS A 251 10.69 21.79 -9.07
N THR A 252 10.23 22.95 -8.62
CA THR A 252 9.79 23.17 -7.23
C THR A 252 8.30 22.87 -7.14
N VAL A 253 7.93 21.88 -6.33
CA VAL A 253 6.55 21.41 -6.14
C VAL A 253 6.07 21.78 -4.76
N LEU A 254 4.94 22.49 -4.65
CA LEU A 254 4.25 22.80 -3.40
C LEU A 254 3.07 21.86 -3.24
N ILE A 255 2.97 21.22 -2.07
CA ILE A 255 1.83 20.38 -1.70
C ILE A 255 1.21 20.97 -0.43
N THR A 256 -0.01 21.49 -0.50
CA THR A 256 -0.77 21.98 0.67
C THR A 256 -1.62 20.85 1.23
N GLY A 257 -1.83 20.84 2.56
CA GLY A 257 -2.45 19.69 3.22
C GLY A 257 -1.58 18.45 3.15
N ALA A 258 -0.26 18.65 3.14
CA ALA A 258 0.73 17.61 2.91
C ALA A 258 0.72 16.51 3.97
N ALA A 259 0.29 16.80 5.19
CA ALA A 259 0.18 15.82 6.28
C ALA A 259 -1.15 15.03 6.26
N GLY A 260 -2.08 15.38 5.38
CA GLY A 260 -3.32 14.65 5.15
C GLY A 260 -3.10 13.33 4.37
N SER A 261 -4.12 12.47 4.34
CA SER A 261 -4.03 11.16 3.65
C SER A 261 -3.72 11.27 2.15
N ILE A 262 -4.28 12.29 1.46
CA ILE A 262 -4.02 12.52 0.03
C ILE A 262 -2.70 13.26 -0.15
N GLY A 263 -2.48 14.35 0.60
CA GLY A 263 -1.26 15.16 0.46
C GLY A 263 0.01 14.36 0.73
N SER A 264 0.03 13.53 1.77
CA SER A 264 1.20 12.70 2.10
C SER A 264 1.51 11.65 1.02
N GLU A 265 0.47 11.09 0.41
CA GLU A 265 0.66 10.16 -0.69
C GLU A 265 1.11 10.86 -1.98
N ILE A 266 0.60 12.05 -2.26
CA ILE A 266 1.12 12.88 -3.37
C ILE A 266 2.63 13.15 -3.16
N VAL A 267 3.07 13.45 -1.93
CA VAL A 267 4.50 13.62 -1.61
C VAL A 267 5.29 12.35 -1.95
N ARG A 268 4.80 11.16 -1.52
CA ARG A 268 5.45 9.86 -1.78
C ARG A 268 5.56 9.52 -3.26
N GLN A 269 4.59 9.95 -4.05
CA GLN A 269 4.59 9.70 -5.50
C GLN A 269 5.41 10.72 -6.26
N VAL A 270 5.29 12.02 -5.93
CA VAL A 270 6.03 13.11 -6.58
C VAL A 270 7.55 12.93 -6.44
N ILE A 271 8.04 12.44 -5.29
CA ILE A 271 9.48 12.25 -5.07
C ILE A 271 10.10 11.26 -6.08
N GLN A 272 9.32 10.32 -6.60
CA GLN A 272 9.77 9.32 -7.58
C GLN A 272 10.10 9.95 -8.94
N PHE A 273 9.55 11.13 -9.25
CA PHE A 273 9.79 11.87 -10.49
C PHE A 273 10.92 12.90 -10.38
N SER A 274 11.73 12.81 -9.31
CA SER A 274 12.94 13.63 -9.11
C SER A 274 12.72 15.14 -9.27
N PRO A 275 11.78 15.76 -8.52
CA PRO A 275 11.69 17.22 -8.46
C PRO A 275 12.96 17.82 -7.84
N ARG A 276 13.23 19.09 -8.09
CA ARG A 276 14.33 19.81 -7.44
C ARG A 276 14.06 20.03 -5.96
N THR A 277 12.83 20.44 -5.64
CA THR A 277 12.40 20.72 -4.25
C THR A 277 10.95 20.32 -4.07
N ILE A 278 10.64 19.67 -2.95
CA ILE A 278 9.26 19.43 -2.48
C ILE A 278 9.03 20.31 -1.26
N ILE A 279 7.98 21.12 -1.30
CA ILE A 279 7.52 21.94 -0.17
C ILE A 279 6.26 21.27 0.37
N MET A 280 6.37 20.69 1.55
CA MET A 280 5.26 20.10 2.30
C MET A 280 4.70 21.15 3.23
N LEU A 281 3.49 21.63 2.95
CA LEU A 281 2.81 22.66 3.73
C LEU A 281 1.58 22.10 4.41
N ASP A 282 1.51 22.24 5.73
CA ASP A 282 0.35 21.86 6.53
C ASP A 282 0.29 22.69 7.81
N GLN A 283 -0.92 22.87 8.38
CA GLN A 283 -1.11 23.51 9.69
C GLN A 283 -0.86 22.54 10.85
N ALA A 284 -0.95 21.22 10.60
CA ALA A 284 -0.82 20.17 11.60
C ALA A 284 0.67 19.78 11.79
N GLU A 285 1.31 20.34 12.84
CA GLU A 285 2.74 20.17 13.10
C GLU A 285 3.16 18.68 13.22
N THR A 286 2.56 17.94 14.15
CA THR A 286 2.98 16.57 14.46
C THR A 286 2.87 15.60 13.27
N PRO A 287 1.74 15.54 12.49
CA PRO A 287 1.68 14.73 11.29
C PRO A 287 2.68 15.17 10.22
N LEU A 288 2.93 16.48 10.08
CA LEU A 288 3.92 17.01 9.14
C LEU A 288 5.35 16.59 9.52
N HIS A 289 5.67 16.62 10.81
CA HIS A 289 6.95 16.14 11.34
C HIS A 289 7.16 14.65 11.04
N HIS A 290 6.13 13.81 11.27
CA HIS A 290 6.20 12.38 10.96
C HIS A 290 6.46 12.13 9.47
N LEU A 291 5.78 12.87 8.59
CA LEU A 291 6.03 12.77 7.15
C LEU A 291 7.46 13.21 6.79
N GLY A 292 7.97 14.27 7.42
CA GLY A 292 9.36 14.72 7.25
C GLY A 292 10.37 13.64 7.64
N LEU A 293 10.16 12.97 8.78
CA LEU A 293 11.00 11.85 9.22
C LEU A 293 10.92 10.64 8.26
N GLU A 294 9.75 10.36 7.70
CA GLU A 294 9.59 9.30 6.70
C GLU A 294 10.39 9.63 5.43
N MET A 295 10.24 10.83 4.91
CA MET A 295 10.94 11.27 3.70
C MET A 295 12.45 11.35 3.88
N SER A 296 12.95 11.70 5.07
CA SER A 296 14.39 11.77 5.36
C SER A 296 15.11 10.42 5.32
N LYS A 297 14.36 9.30 5.43
CA LYS A 297 14.91 7.94 5.31
C LYS A 297 15.10 7.48 3.87
N LEU A 298 14.56 8.21 2.92
CA LEU A 298 14.72 7.90 1.50
C LEU A 298 16.08 8.43 1.01
N GLU A 299 16.85 7.57 0.37
CA GLU A 299 18.12 7.97 -0.28
C GLU A 299 17.80 8.77 -1.56
N SER A 300 17.31 10.00 -1.40
CA SER A 300 16.94 10.87 -2.51
C SER A 300 17.75 12.16 -2.48
N LYS A 301 18.13 12.67 -3.68
CA LYS A 301 18.78 13.98 -3.86
C LYS A 301 17.77 15.14 -3.82
N VAL A 302 16.49 14.86 -3.70
CA VAL A 302 15.42 15.86 -3.68
C VAL A 302 15.49 16.67 -2.39
N LYS A 303 15.48 18.01 -2.52
CA LYS A 303 15.38 18.89 -1.34
C LYS A 303 13.95 18.87 -0.81
N ILE A 304 13.78 18.54 0.45
CA ILE A 304 12.47 18.51 1.11
C ILE A 304 12.40 19.62 2.16
N CYS A 305 11.34 20.41 2.10
CA CYS A 305 11.06 21.50 3.03
C CYS A 305 9.71 21.25 3.71
N SER A 306 9.68 21.09 5.04
CA SER A 306 8.45 21.04 5.83
C SER A 306 8.14 22.43 6.36
N LEU A 307 6.98 22.99 6.01
CA LEU A 307 6.55 24.33 6.41
C LEU A 307 5.21 24.25 7.13
N ILE A 308 5.17 24.80 8.33
CA ILE A 308 3.92 24.96 9.09
C ILE A 308 3.28 26.28 8.64
N ALA A 309 2.11 26.18 7.97
CA ALA A 309 1.31 27.33 7.60
C ALA A 309 -0.14 26.93 7.40
N ASP A 310 -1.03 27.91 7.61
CA ASP A 310 -2.46 27.79 7.36
C ASP A 310 -2.79 28.42 6.00
N VAL A 311 -3.57 27.73 5.17
CA VAL A 311 -3.98 28.26 3.85
C VAL A 311 -4.88 29.48 3.95
N ARG A 312 -5.43 29.76 5.12
CA ARG A 312 -6.19 30.99 5.41
C ARG A 312 -5.32 32.23 5.52
N ASP A 313 -4.05 32.04 5.92
CA ASP A 313 -3.09 33.13 6.10
C ASP A 313 -2.38 33.48 4.78
N ARG A 314 -2.95 34.46 4.07
CA ARG A 314 -2.41 34.94 2.80
C ARG A 314 -1.00 35.51 2.93
N VAL A 315 -0.68 36.17 4.06
CA VAL A 315 0.65 36.79 4.26
C VAL A 315 1.73 35.72 4.41
N ALA A 316 1.46 34.68 5.22
CA ALA A 316 2.37 33.55 5.35
C ALA A 316 2.57 32.81 4.03
N LEU A 317 1.49 32.59 3.26
CA LEU A 317 1.55 31.97 1.96
C LEU A 317 2.35 32.82 0.95
N ASP A 318 2.13 34.13 0.91
CA ASP A 318 2.84 35.06 0.01
C ASP A 318 4.35 34.99 0.24
N ASN A 319 4.79 35.03 1.51
CA ASN A 319 6.21 34.84 1.86
C ASN A 319 6.78 33.51 1.37
N ILE A 320 5.99 32.43 1.44
CA ILE A 320 6.39 31.12 0.94
C ILE A 320 6.52 31.12 -0.60
N PHE A 321 5.52 31.67 -1.29
CA PHE A 321 5.56 31.79 -2.75
C PHE A 321 6.70 32.69 -3.23
N ALA A 322 6.93 33.83 -2.58
CA ALA A 322 8.04 34.72 -2.87
C ALA A 322 9.41 34.04 -2.72
N LYS A 323 9.60 33.28 -1.64
CA LYS A 323 10.86 32.61 -1.33
C LYS A 323 11.16 31.42 -2.23
N TYR A 324 10.16 30.57 -2.46
CA TYR A 324 10.39 29.27 -3.10
C TYR A 324 9.98 29.21 -4.57
N ARG A 325 9.13 30.13 -5.05
CA ARG A 325 8.63 30.21 -6.43
C ARG A 325 8.18 28.83 -6.94
N PRO A 326 7.15 28.20 -6.33
CA PRO A 326 6.70 26.89 -6.76
C PRO A 326 6.18 26.92 -8.20
N GLN A 327 6.64 25.96 -9.00
CA GLN A 327 6.23 25.82 -10.40
C GLN A 327 5.01 24.89 -10.54
N VAL A 328 4.85 23.94 -9.63
CA VAL A 328 3.69 23.03 -9.60
C VAL A 328 3.09 23.08 -8.20
N VAL A 329 1.76 23.26 -8.13
CA VAL A 329 1.03 23.34 -6.88
C VAL A 329 -0.03 22.25 -6.84
N TYR A 330 0.06 21.33 -5.88
CA TYR A 330 -1.01 20.38 -5.54
C TYR A 330 -1.74 20.87 -4.29
N HIS A 331 -2.99 21.25 -4.45
CA HIS A 331 -3.79 21.80 -3.37
C HIS A 331 -4.75 20.74 -2.80
N ALA A 332 -4.32 20.06 -1.72
CA ALA A 332 -5.09 19.05 -1.00
C ALA A 332 -5.57 19.50 0.39
N ALA A 333 -5.25 20.73 0.81
CA ALA A 333 -5.71 21.30 2.07
C ALA A 333 -7.23 21.58 2.01
N ALA A 334 -8.00 20.92 2.86
CA ALA A 334 -9.45 21.14 2.98
C ALA A 334 -10.00 20.48 4.26
N TYR A 335 -11.12 21.00 4.76
CA TYR A 335 -11.98 20.29 5.71
C TYR A 335 -12.98 19.41 4.94
N LYS A 336 -13.08 18.12 5.33
CA LYS A 336 -13.84 17.11 4.61
C LYS A 336 -14.97 16.44 5.38
N HIS A 337 -15.02 16.63 6.70
CA HIS A 337 -16.01 15.96 7.55
C HIS A 337 -17.36 16.68 7.50
N VAL A 338 -18.33 16.06 6.81
CA VAL A 338 -19.65 16.63 6.58
C VAL A 338 -20.34 17.08 7.87
N PRO A 339 -20.47 16.26 8.94
CA PRO A 339 -21.15 16.70 10.16
C PRO A 339 -20.50 17.92 10.83
N LEU A 340 -19.15 17.94 10.87
CA LEU A 340 -18.45 19.08 11.47
C LEU A 340 -18.63 20.38 10.66
N MET A 341 -18.75 20.27 9.33
CA MET A 341 -18.97 21.46 8.49
C MET A 341 -20.41 21.94 8.54
N GLU A 342 -21.38 21.05 8.75
CA GLU A 342 -22.77 21.45 9.05
C GLU A 342 -22.86 22.26 10.35
N GLU A 343 -22.11 21.86 11.39
CA GLU A 343 -22.02 22.59 12.65
C GLU A 343 -21.19 23.88 12.57
N ASN A 344 -20.28 23.97 11.57
CA ASN A 344 -19.30 25.05 11.45
C ASN A 344 -19.20 25.60 10.02
N PRO A 345 -20.25 26.17 9.42
CA PRO A 345 -20.25 26.63 8.03
C PRO A 345 -19.16 27.67 7.73
N SER A 346 -18.91 28.61 8.65
CA SER A 346 -17.87 29.62 8.49
C SER A 346 -16.46 29.00 8.33
N GLN A 347 -16.17 27.92 9.04
CA GLN A 347 -14.88 27.24 8.92
C GLN A 347 -14.72 26.53 7.57
N ALA A 348 -15.81 26.01 7.00
CA ALA A 348 -15.80 25.48 5.63
C ALA A 348 -15.47 26.58 4.61
N ILE A 349 -16.01 27.78 4.78
CA ILE A 349 -15.72 28.94 3.90
C ILE A 349 -14.26 29.39 4.06
N PHE A 350 -13.77 29.53 5.28
CA PHE A 350 -12.39 30.00 5.51
C PHE A 350 -11.36 29.04 4.92
N VAL A 351 -11.52 27.72 5.12
CA VAL A 351 -10.52 26.75 4.67
C VAL A 351 -10.74 26.34 3.21
N ASN A 352 -11.96 25.91 2.85
CA ASN A 352 -12.20 25.32 1.54
C ASN A 352 -12.37 26.38 0.43
N VAL A 353 -12.89 27.56 0.76
CA VAL A 353 -13.13 28.65 -0.22
C VAL A 353 -12.00 29.66 -0.17
N GLN A 354 -11.84 30.38 0.94
CA GLN A 354 -10.83 31.43 1.07
C GLN A 354 -9.39 30.87 0.98
N GLY A 355 -9.14 29.72 1.62
CA GLY A 355 -7.84 29.02 1.53
C GLY A 355 -7.50 28.64 0.09
N THR A 356 -8.44 28.05 -0.66
CA THR A 356 -8.26 27.73 -2.08
C THR A 356 -8.02 29.00 -2.90
N LYS A 357 -8.83 30.05 -2.67
CA LYS A 357 -8.68 31.36 -3.32
C LYS A 357 -7.26 31.92 -3.11
N ASN A 358 -6.78 31.96 -1.87
CA ASN A 358 -5.44 32.47 -1.54
C ASN A 358 -4.33 31.73 -2.30
N VAL A 359 -4.36 30.38 -2.28
CA VAL A 359 -3.31 29.57 -2.95
C VAL A 359 -3.40 29.69 -4.46
N ALA A 360 -4.62 29.75 -5.04
CA ALA A 360 -4.82 29.88 -6.49
C ALA A 360 -4.37 31.25 -7.02
N GLU A 361 -4.75 32.33 -6.33
CA GLU A 361 -4.31 33.69 -6.70
C GLU A 361 -2.79 33.81 -6.62
N LEU A 362 -2.15 33.32 -5.55
CA LEU A 362 -0.70 33.33 -5.43
C LEU A 362 -0.01 32.47 -6.50
N ALA A 363 -0.59 31.31 -6.85
CA ALA A 363 -0.05 30.50 -7.95
C ALA A 363 -0.05 31.30 -9.27
N CYS A 364 -1.08 32.10 -9.51
CA CYS A 364 -1.17 33.02 -10.66
C CYS A 364 -0.15 34.17 -10.55
N GLU A 365 -0.14 34.90 -9.44
CA GLU A 365 0.74 36.05 -9.19
C GLU A 365 2.24 35.69 -9.33
N TYR A 366 2.60 34.47 -8.92
CA TYR A 366 3.96 33.96 -8.98
C TYR A 366 4.23 33.08 -10.23
N ASN A 367 3.30 33.04 -11.19
CA ASN A 367 3.41 32.33 -12.46
C ASN A 367 3.81 30.85 -12.30
N ALA A 368 3.12 30.11 -11.44
CA ALA A 368 3.22 28.67 -11.39
C ALA A 368 2.79 28.06 -12.74
N ASP A 369 3.45 27.00 -13.19
CA ASP A 369 3.10 26.32 -14.45
C ASP A 369 1.71 25.65 -14.34
N SER A 370 1.41 25.07 -13.17
CA SER A 370 0.12 24.39 -12.92
C SER A 370 -0.30 24.43 -11.46
N PHE A 371 -1.59 24.53 -11.27
CA PHE A 371 -2.29 24.41 -9.98
C PHE A 371 -3.32 23.29 -10.10
N VAL A 372 -3.18 22.24 -9.29
CA VAL A 372 -4.05 21.06 -9.28
C VAL A 372 -4.83 21.03 -7.97
N MET A 373 -6.12 21.25 -8.05
CA MET A 373 -7.03 21.23 -6.90
C MET A 373 -7.63 19.83 -6.70
N VAL A 374 -7.53 19.33 -5.48
CA VAL A 374 -8.25 18.12 -5.06
C VAL A 374 -9.66 18.47 -4.62
N SER A 375 -10.67 17.87 -5.28
CA SER A 375 -12.09 18.01 -4.95
C SER A 375 -12.76 16.66 -4.68
N THR A 376 -14.08 16.61 -4.66
CA THR A 376 -14.85 15.47 -4.20
C THR A 376 -16.12 15.26 -5.04
N ASP A 377 -16.66 14.04 -5.04
CA ASP A 377 -17.98 13.68 -5.55
C ASP A 377 -19.11 14.50 -4.90
N LYS A 378 -18.92 14.94 -3.65
CA LYS A 378 -19.91 15.70 -2.88
C LYS A 378 -20.07 17.15 -3.34
N ALA A 379 -19.20 17.62 -4.25
CA ALA A 379 -19.35 18.92 -4.92
C ALA A 379 -20.40 18.87 -6.05
N VAL A 380 -20.83 17.68 -6.49
CA VAL A 380 -21.88 17.49 -7.50
C VAL A 380 -23.26 17.51 -6.81
N ASN A 381 -24.15 18.41 -7.24
CA ASN A 381 -25.47 18.62 -6.62
C ASN A 381 -25.37 18.52 -5.08
N PRO A 382 -24.63 19.43 -4.43
CA PRO A 382 -24.25 19.25 -3.03
C PRO A 382 -25.49 19.22 -2.12
N SER A 383 -25.43 18.31 -1.11
CA SER A 383 -26.49 18.16 -0.10
C SER A 383 -26.08 18.69 1.27
N ASN A 384 -24.89 19.28 1.36
CA ASN A 384 -24.28 19.69 2.61
C ASN A 384 -23.30 20.84 2.40
N VAL A 385 -23.00 21.54 3.52
CA VAL A 385 -22.08 22.67 3.56
C VAL A 385 -20.70 22.34 3.02
N MET A 386 -20.15 21.16 3.38
CA MET A 386 -18.82 20.74 2.92
C MET A 386 -18.79 20.61 1.39
N GLY A 387 -19.74 19.89 0.80
CA GLY A 387 -19.86 19.74 -0.66
C GLY A 387 -20.06 21.06 -1.38
N ALA A 388 -20.95 21.92 -0.88
CA ALA A 388 -21.19 23.25 -1.43
C ALA A 388 -19.95 24.16 -1.34
N SER A 389 -19.18 24.12 -0.24
CA SER A 389 -17.93 24.87 -0.12
C SER A 389 -16.86 24.43 -1.15
N LYS A 390 -16.78 23.12 -1.43
CA LYS A 390 -15.88 22.59 -2.48
C LYS A 390 -16.37 22.99 -3.87
N ARG A 391 -17.67 22.98 -4.13
CA ARG A 391 -18.25 23.44 -5.40
C ARG A 391 -17.97 24.92 -5.65
N ILE A 392 -18.12 25.79 -4.63
CA ILE A 392 -17.77 27.22 -4.72
C ILE A 392 -16.27 27.38 -5.08
N ALA A 393 -15.39 26.60 -4.43
CA ALA A 393 -13.96 26.65 -4.73
C ALA A 393 -13.65 26.19 -6.16
N GLU A 394 -14.32 25.16 -6.70
CA GLU A 394 -14.19 24.72 -8.09
C GLU A 394 -14.60 25.83 -9.07
N LYS A 395 -15.77 26.45 -8.84
CA LYS A 395 -16.25 27.57 -9.66
C LYS A 395 -15.25 28.71 -9.67
N PHE A 396 -14.67 29.06 -8.51
CA PHE A 396 -13.64 30.10 -8.42
C PHE A 396 -12.38 29.76 -9.24
N VAL A 397 -11.85 28.55 -9.07
CA VAL A 397 -10.62 28.11 -9.77
C VAL A 397 -10.85 28.10 -11.29
N GLN A 398 -12.01 27.63 -11.75
CA GLN A 398 -12.39 27.58 -13.16
C GLN A 398 -12.59 28.99 -13.75
N SER A 399 -13.32 29.87 -13.04
CA SER A 399 -13.55 31.25 -13.47
C SER A 399 -12.25 32.07 -13.50
N LEU A 400 -11.37 31.87 -12.53
CA LEU A 400 -10.03 32.49 -12.52
C LEU A 400 -9.22 32.09 -13.76
N HIS A 401 -9.23 30.82 -14.14
CA HIS A 401 -8.56 30.36 -15.35
C HIS A 401 -9.11 31.04 -16.60
N ASN A 402 -10.41 31.04 -16.77
CA ASN A 402 -11.06 31.60 -17.95
C ASN A 402 -10.88 33.13 -18.05
N ASN A 403 -10.91 33.86 -16.92
CA ASN A 403 -10.63 35.28 -16.89
C ASN A 403 -9.18 35.59 -17.37
N ASN A 404 -8.20 34.80 -16.90
CA ASN A 404 -6.80 34.99 -17.29
C ASN A 404 -6.56 34.73 -18.79
N LEU A 405 -7.32 33.86 -19.43
CA LEU A 405 -7.29 33.66 -20.88
C LEU A 405 -7.85 34.86 -21.65
N ASN A 406 -8.90 35.49 -21.12
CA ASN A 406 -9.60 36.57 -21.80
C ASN A 406 -8.90 37.93 -21.68
N GLU A 407 -8.31 38.23 -20.51
CA GLU A 407 -7.72 39.55 -20.23
C GLU A 407 -6.23 39.66 -20.60
N ASN A 408 -5.56 38.57 -21.04
CA ASN A 408 -4.11 38.55 -21.27
C ASN A 408 -3.29 39.06 -20.06
N ASP A 409 -3.77 38.84 -18.87
CA ASP A 409 -3.30 39.42 -17.59
C ASP A 409 -1.93 38.85 -17.13
N GLY A 410 -1.20 38.21 -18.03
CA GLY A 410 0.15 37.68 -17.80
C GLY A 410 0.23 36.38 -17.00
N CYS A 411 -0.86 35.91 -16.40
CA CYS A 411 -0.91 34.65 -15.68
C CYS A 411 -0.97 33.45 -16.63
N LYS A 412 0.04 32.59 -16.58
CA LYS A 412 0.17 31.40 -17.44
C LYS A 412 -0.21 30.11 -16.73
N THR A 413 -0.66 30.20 -15.48
CA THR A 413 -0.97 29.03 -14.65
C THR A 413 -2.13 28.24 -15.23
N LYS A 414 -1.93 26.93 -15.42
CA LYS A 414 -3.01 26.00 -15.76
C LYS A 414 -3.73 25.58 -14.48
N PHE A 415 -4.98 25.92 -14.37
CA PHE A 415 -5.82 25.54 -13.22
C PHE A 415 -6.60 24.29 -13.55
N ILE A 416 -6.40 23.24 -12.76
CA ILE A 416 -6.95 21.90 -12.97
C ILE A 416 -7.65 21.47 -11.69
N THR A 417 -8.86 20.94 -11.82
CA THR A 417 -9.62 20.40 -10.70
C THR A 417 -9.80 18.89 -10.87
N THR A 418 -9.72 18.12 -9.78
CA THR A 418 -9.94 16.67 -9.80
C THR A 418 -11.04 16.29 -8.81
N ARG A 419 -12.04 15.53 -9.28
CA ARG A 419 -13.16 14.99 -8.48
C ARG A 419 -13.05 13.49 -8.35
N PHE A 420 -13.13 12.98 -7.14
CA PHE A 420 -13.26 11.56 -6.85
C PHE A 420 -14.06 11.33 -5.56
N GLY A 421 -14.54 10.11 -5.38
CA GLY A 421 -15.35 9.73 -4.22
C GLY A 421 -14.53 9.38 -2.99
N ASN A 422 -15.03 8.40 -2.19
CA ASN A 422 -14.34 8.06 -0.96
C ASN A 422 -13.03 7.31 -1.22
N VAL A 423 -12.05 7.58 -0.36
CA VAL A 423 -10.75 6.89 -0.38
C VAL A 423 -10.67 5.94 0.81
N LEU A 424 -10.37 4.69 0.53
CA LEU A 424 -10.35 3.64 1.54
C LEU A 424 -9.19 3.85 2.54
N GLY A 425 -9.50 3.74 3.83
CA GLY A 425 -8.47 3.84 4.88
C GLY A 425 -7.97 5.26 5.16
N SER A 426 -8.57 6.31 4.57
CA SER A 426 -8.20 7.70 4.89
C SER A 426 -8.59 8.07 6.34
N ASN A 427 -7.81 8.97 6.96
CA ASN A 427 -8.04 9.42 8.33
C ASN A 427 -9.48 9.89 8.56
N GLY A 428 -10.11 9.38 9.63
CA GLY A 428 -11.50 9.69 9.99
C GLY A 428 -12.56 9.09 9.05
N SER A 429 -12.20 8.18 8.14
CA SER A 429 -13.15 7.46 7.28
C SER A 429 -13.75 6.23 7.97
N VAL A 430 -14.70 5.60 7.28
CA VAL A 430 -15.49 4.47 7.81
C VAL A 430 -14.60 3.26 8.19
N VAL A 431 -13.56 2.95 7.43
CA VAL A 431 -12.70 1.79 7.71
C VAL A 431 -11.92 1.94 9.01
N PRO A 432 -11.14 3.01 9.27
CA PRO A 432 -10.52 3.23 10.57
C PRO A 432 -11.52 3.30 11.73
N LEU A 433 -12.74 3.83 11.51
CA LEU A 433 -13.77 3.84 12.53
C LEU A 433 -14.21 2.42 12.89
N PHE A 434 -14.55 1.59 11.89
CA PHE A 434 -14.97 0.22 12.11
C PHE A 434 -13.86 -0.62 12.74
N THR A 435 -12.60 -0.44 12.32
CA THR A 435 -11.46 -1.11 12.95
C THR A 435 -11.39 -0.83 14.45
N LYS A 436 -11.46 0.45 14.85
CA LYS A 436 -11.48 0.84 16.27
C LYS A 436 -12.67 0.27 17.03
N GLN A 437 -13.85 0.24 16.41
CA GLN A 437 -15.05 -0.32 17.03
C GLN A 437 -14.95 -1.83 17.21
N ILE A 438 -14.37 -2.55 16.24
CA ILE A 438 -14.12 -3.99 16.35
C ILE A 438 -13.09 -4.28 17.44
N GLU A 439 -11.99 -3.54 17.48
CA GLU A 439 -10.95 -3.66 18.52
C GLU A 439 -11.48 -3.39 19.92
N ALA A 440 -12.48 -2.51 20.04
CA ALA A 440 -13.17 -2.22 21.30
C ALA A 440 -14.25 -3.25 21.68
N GLY A 441 -14.49 -4.29 20.87
CA GLY A 441 -15.54 -5.30 21.11
C GLY A 441 -16.92 -4.90 20.58
N GLY A 442 -17.02 -3.85 19.77
CA GLY A 442 -18.27 -3.37 19.15
C GLY A 442 -19.09 -2.42 20.03
N PRO A 443 -20.31 -2.08 19.63
CA PRO A 443 -20.92 -2.38 18.32
C PRO A 443 -20.32 -1.54 17.18
N ILE A 444 -20.41 -2.05 15.96
CA ILE A 444 -20.20 -1.21 14.76
C ILE A 444 -21.44 -0.32 14.59
N THR A 445 -21.21 0.98 14.36
CA THR A 445 -22.27 1.95 14.10
C THR A 445 -22.42 2.23 12.61
N LEU A 446 -23.61 1.97 12.06
CA LEU A 446 -23.95 2.20 10.66
C LEU A 446 -25.08 3.22 10.56
N THR A 447 -24.96 4.18 9.64
CA THR A 447 -25.98 5.24 9.52
C THR A 447 -27.27 4.78 8.83
N HIS A 448 -27.20 3.88 7.86
CA HIS A 448 -28.35 3.26 7.22
C HIS A 448 -27.97 1.91 6.59
N PRO A 449 -28.87 0.89 6.60
CA PRO A 449 -28.55 -0.45 6.05
C PRO A 449 -28.30 -0.43 4.53
N ASP A 450 -28.96 0.45 3.79
CA ASP A 450 -28.84 0.53 2.33
C ASP A 450 -27.85 1.58 1.85
N ILE A 451 -27.03 2.14 2.75
CA ILE A 451 -26.06 3.16 2.37
C ILE A 451 -24.98 2.56 1.45
N ILE A 452 -24.75 3.23 0.34
CA ILE A 452 -23.79 2.82 -0.68
C ILE A 452 -22.74 3.92 -0.85
N ARG A 453 -21.48 3.53 -1.02
CA ARG A 453 -20.38 4.43 -1.35
C ARG A 453 -19.48 3.82 -2.40
N TYR A 454 -18.85 4.69 -3.17
CA TYR A 454 -17.80 4.32 -4.12
C TYR A 454 -16.45 4.50 -3.44
N PHE A 455 -15.55 3.55 -3.65
CA PHE A 455 -14.21 3.59 -3.05
C PHE A 455 -13.11 3.43 -4.08
N MET A 456 -12.00 4.13 -3.84
CA MET A 456 -10.72 3.82 -4.46
C MET A 456 -9.62 3.78 -3.39
N THR A 457 -8.45 3.26 -3.72
CA THR A 457 -7.31 3.30 -2.81
C THR A 457 -6.67 4.69 -2.82
N ILE A 458 -5.98 5.05 -1.73
CA ILE A 458 -5.28 6.34 -1.66
C ILE A 458 -4.20 6.45 -2.76
N PRO A 459 -3.33 5.42 -2.97
CA PRO A 459 -2.35 5.47 -4.06
C PRO A 459 -2.98 5.65 -5.43
N GLU A 460 -4.10 4.96 -5.71
CA GLU A 460 -4.81 5.08 -6.98
C GLU A 460 -5.35 6.49 -7.20
N ALA A 461 -5.99 7.09 -6.19
CA ALA A 461 -6.49 8.45 -6.28
C ALA A 461 -5.37 9.46 -6.58
N CYS A 462 -4.22 9.31 -5.89
CA CYS A 462 -3.08 10.20 -6.10
C CYS A 462 -2.42 10.01 -7.46
N GLN A 463 -2.32 8.77 -7.95
CA GLN A 463 -1.85 8.48 -9.31
C GLN A 463 -2.70 9.20 -10.36
N LEU A 464 -4.03 9.14 -10.24
CA LEU A 464 -4.94 9.83 -11.16
C LEU A 464 -4.88 11.37 -11.02
N VAL A 465 -4.61 11.90 -9.82
CA VAL A 465 -4.36 13.33 -9.62
C VAL A 465 -3.10 13.79 -10.35
N LEU A 466 -2.01 13.02 -10.28
CA LEU A 466 -0.77 13.33 -11.01
C LEU A 466 -0.99 13.25 -12.52
N GLU A 467 -1.70 12.24 -13.00
CA GLU A 467 -2.03 12.06 -14.42
C GLU A 467 -2.89 13.23 -14.94
N ALA A 468 -3.97 13.58 -14.22
CA ALA A 468 -4.82 14.73 -14.56
C ALA A 468 -4.02 16.03 -14.57
N GLY A 469 -3.12 16.21 -13.60
CA GLY A 469 -2.23 17.37 -13.53
C GLY A 469 -1.31 17.48 -14.75
N ALA A 470 -0.77 16.36 -15.22
CA ALA A 470 0.15 16.31 -16.36
C ALA A 470 -0.54 16.51 -17.72
N MET A 471 -1.78 15.96 -17.87
CA MET A 471 -2.54 16.05 -19.11
C MET A 471 -3.35 17.33 -19.25
N GLY A 472 -3.63 18.05 -18.15
CA GLY A 472 -4.51 19.20 -18.11
C GLY A 472 -4.01 20.39 -18.93
N LYS A 473 -4.93 21.02 -19.62
CA LYS A 473 -4.69 22.24 -20.40
C LYS A 473 -5.06 23.51 -19.63
N GLY A 474 -5.92 23.37 -18.61
CA GLY A 474 -6.45 24.39 -17.73
C GLY A 474 -7.94 24.62 -17.91
N GLY A 475 -8.64 24.92 -16.82
CA GLY A 475 -10.09 25.12 -16.77
C GLY A 475 -10.91 23.82 -16.64
N GLU A 476 -10.27 22.64 -16.79
CA GLU A 476 -10.98 21.36 -16.74
C GLU A 476 -11.25 20.91 -15.30
N ILE A 477 -12.37 20.22 -15.14
CA ILE A 477 -12.70 19.42 -13.96
C ILE A 477 -12.62 17.95 -14.35
N TYR A 478 -11.59 17.27 -13.91
CA TYR A 478 -11.40 15.84 -14.17
C TYR A 478 -12.16 14.99 -13.16
N ILE A 479 -12.85 13.98 -13.65
CA ILE A 479 -13.63 13.03 -12.88
C ILE A 479 -12.99 11.65 -13.00
N PHE A 480 -12.84 10.96 -11.87
CA PHE A 480 -12.24 9.63 -11.85
C PHE A 480 -13.31 8.54 -11.79
N ASP A 481 -13.11 7.48 -12.58
CA ASP A 481 -13.96 6.29 -12.52
C ASP A 481 -13.82 5.60 -11.15
N MET A 482 -14.90 5.62 -10.39
CA MET A 482 -14.96 5.06 -9.06
C MET A 482 -15.25 3.55 -9.01
N GLY A 483 -15.48 2.91 -10.18
CA GLY A 483 -15.79 1.50 -10.29
C GLY A 483 -17.14 1.11 -9.69
N LYS A 484 -17.23 -0.10 -9.11
CA LYS A 484 -18.49 -0.62 -8.55
C LYS A 484 -18.83 -0.02 -7.19
N PRO A 485 -20.13 0.21 -6.91
CA PRO A 485 -20.59 0.66 -5.59
C PRO A 485 -20.44 -0.44 -4.54
N VAL A 486 -20.19 -0.04 -3.29
CA VAL A 486 -20.03 -0.92 -2.14
C VAL A 486 -21.10 -0.58 -1.08
N LYS A 487 -21.89 -1.57 -0.67
CA LYS A 487 -22.78 -1.44 0.48
C LYS A 487 -21.95 -1.41 1.77
N ILE A 488 -22.15 -0.40 2.60
CA ILE A 488 -21.34 -0.22 3.82
C ILE A 488 -21.62 -1.33 4.84
N ILE A 489 -22.85 -1.90 4.87
CA ILE A 489 -23.16 -3.04 5.72
C ILE A 489 -22.34 -4.28 5.33
N ASP A 490 -22.14 -4.54 4.04
CA ASP A 490 -21.34 -5.68 3.57
C ASP A 490 -19.86 -5.47 3.91
N LEU A 491 -19.38 -4.23 3.79
CA LEU A 491 -18.04 -3.84 4.22
C LEU A 491 -17.86 -4.11 5.72
N ALA A 492 -18.83 -3.68 6.56
CA ALA A 492 -18.81 -3.91 8.00
C ALA A 492 -18.74 -5.40 8.35
N LYS A 493 -19.62 -6.22 7.74
CA LYS A 493 -19.64 -7.67 7.95
C LYS A 493 -18.31 -8.32 7.56
N LYS A 494 -17.76 -7.96 6.40
CA LYS A 494 -16.45 -8.47 5.95
C LYS A 494 -15.31 -8.07 6.90
N MET A 495 -15.32 -6.84 7.42
CA MET A 495 -14.32 -6.38 8.38
C MET A 495 -14.40 -7.16 9.71
N ILE A 496 -15.61 -7.45 10.22
CA ILE A 496 -15.80 -8.27 11.41
C ILE A 496 -15.21 -9.67 11.18
N MET A 497 -15.54 -10.30 10.05
CA MET A 497 -15.04 -11.64 9.70
C MET A 497 -13.51 -11.67 9.50
N LEU A 498 -12.94 -10.65 8.85
CA LEU A 498 -11.48 -10.51 8.70
C LEU A 498 -10.75 -10.37 10.06
N ALA A 499 -11.42 -9.79 11.05
CA ALA A 499 -10.91 -9.72 12.42
C ALA A 499 -11.08 -11.02 13.22
N GLY A 500 -11.72 -12.05 12.63
CA GLY A 500 -11.93 -13.37 13.25
C GLY A 500 -13.18 -13.45 14.12
N TYR A 501 -14.12 -12.52 13.97
CA TYR A 501 -15.38 -12.49 14.70
C TYR A 501 -16.58 -12.80 13.79
N THR A 502 -17.69 -13.22 14.38
CA THR A 502 -18.94 -13.47 13.68
C THR A 502 -19.85 -12.24 13.77
N PRO A 503 -20.31 -11.68 12.61
CA PRO A 503 -21.27 -10.57 12.62
C PRO A 503 -22.54 -10.90 13.40
N ASP A 504 -23.06 -9.92 14.12
CA ASP A 504 -24.28 -9.97 14.94
C ASP A 504 -24.25 -10.97 16.12
N LYS A 505 -23.25 -11.85 16.21
CA LYS A 505 -23.04 -12.77 17.32
C LYS A 505 -21.96 -12.26 18.28
N ASP A 506 -20.76 -11.99 17.75
CA ASP A 506 -19.62 -11.51 18.56
C ASP A 506 -19.54 -9.97 18.52
N ILE A 507 -19.82 -9.37 17.36
CA ILE A 507 -19.83 -7.93 17.14
C ILE A 507 -21.17 -7.53 16.53
N ALA A 508 -21.98 -6.78 17.28
CA ALA A 508 -23.26 -6.27 16.80
C ALA A 508 -23.10 -5.11 15.81
N ILE A 509 -24.04 -4.99 14.86
CA ILE A 509 -24.14 -3.83 13.95
C ILE A 509 -25.36 -3.02 14.36
N LYS A 510 -25.13 -1.77 14.81
CA LYS A 510 -26.20 -0.86 15.27
C LYS A 510 -26.48 0.22 14.22
N ILE A 511 -27.75 0.37 13.82
CA ILE A 511 -28.19 1.46 12.94
C ILE A 511 -28.44 2.70 13.80
N VAL A 512 -27.78 3.84 13.44
CA VAL A 512 -27.83 5.08 14.22
C VAL A 512 -28.58 6.22 13.53
N GLY A 513 -29.04 6.04 12.28
CA GLY A 513 -29.67 7.06 11.45
C GLY A 513 -28.71 7.88 10.62
N LEU A 514 -29.20 8.48 9.52
CA LEU A 514 -28.44 9.37 8.66
C LEU A 514 -28.05 10.64 9.42
N ARG A 515 -26.81 11.09 9.23
CA ARG A 515 -26.27 12.30 9.83
C ARG A 515 -26.68 13.55 9.02
N PRO A 516 -26.64 14.75 9.62
CA PRO A 516 -26.86 15.98 8.88
C PRO A 516 -25.99 16.08 7.62
N GLY A 517 -26.58 16.43 6.49
CA GLY A 517 -25.92 16.55 5.20
C GLY A 517 -25.59 15.22 4.47
N GLU A 518 -25.91 14.06 5.06
CA GLU A 518 -25.56 12.76 4.50
C GLU A 518 -26.59 12.27 3.48
N LYS A 519 -26.13 11.91 2.26
CA LYS A 519 -26.93 11.25 1.22
C LYS A 519 -26.94 9.73 1.43
N LEU A 520 -28.06 9.08 1.11
CA LEU A 520 -28.13 7.61 1.08
C LEU A 520 -27.28 7.04 -0.06
N TYR A 521 -27.34 7.68 -1.22
CA TYR A 521 -26.56 7.36 -2.43
C TYR A 521 -25.82 8.61 -2.90
N GLU A 522 -24.52 8.48 -3.17
CA GLU A 522 -23.76 9.54 -3.84
C GLU A 522 -24.01 9.44 -5.35
N GLU A 523 -23.97 10.60 -6.03
CA GLU A 523 -24.20 10.64 -7.47
C GLU A 523 -23.05 10.01 -8.24
N LEU A 524 -23.39 9.35 -9.36
CA LEU A 524 -22.41 8.85 -10.30
C LEU A 524 -21.69 10.03 -10.96
N LEU A 525 -20.37 10.01 -10.88
CA LEU A 525 -19.54 11.04 -11.53
C LEU A 525 -19.39 10.81 -13.05
N ASN A 526 -19.67 9.60 -13.53
CA ASN A 526 -19.42 9.15 -14.90
C ASN A 526 -20.67 9.13 -15.79
N ASP A 527 -21.61 10.05 -15.57
CA ASP A 527 -22.73 10.25 -16.48
C ASP A 527 -22.20 10.67 -17.86
N THR A 528 -22.27 9.78 -18.84
CA THR A 528 -21.76 10.01 -20.20
C THR A 528 -22.44 11.16 -20.93
N SER A 529 -23.62 11.60 -20.48
CA SER A 529 -24.31 12.76 -21.04
C SER A 529 -23.70 14.09 -20.60
N LYS A 530 -22.90 14.08 -19.51
CA LYS A 530 -22.30 15.27 -18.89
C LYS A 530 -20.77 15.21 -18.81
N THR A 531 -20.15 14.24 -19.49
CA THR A 531 -18.70 14.05 -19.46
C THR A 531 -18.12 13.82 -20.84
N LEU A 532 -16.87 14.26 -21.03
CA LEU A 532 -16.06 13.98 -22.22
C LEU A 532 -14.98 12.96 -21.86
N PRO A 533 -14.69 11.99 -22.76
CA PRO A 533 -13.62 11.04 -22.55
C PRO A 533 -12.24 11.72 -22.67
N THR A 534 -11.24 11.12 -22.04
CA THR A 534 -9.84 11.47 -22.24
C THR A 534 -9.06 10.31 -22.87
N HIS A 535 -7.76 10.46 -23.06
CA HIS A 535 -6.91 9.34 -23.49
C HIS A 535 -6.74 8.26 -22.40
N HIS A 536 -7.06 8.58 -21.15
CA HIS A 536 -6.95 7.67 -20.01
C HIS A 536 -8.34 7.11 -19.66
N ASP A 537 -8.53 5.78 -19.74
CA ASP A 537 -9.82 5.10 -19.57
C ASP A 537 -10.55 5.42 -18.25
N LYS A 538 -9.82 5.81 -17.22
CA LYS A 538 -10.37 6.10 -15.87
C LYS A 538 -10.53 7.58 -15.58
N ILE A 539 -10.23 8.47 -16.51
CA ILE A 539 -10.32 9.92 -16.35
C ILE A 539 -11.24 10.50 -17.42
N MET A 540 -12.24 11.23 -16.98
CA MET A 540 -13.18 11.95 -17.83
C MET A 540 -13.14 13.44 -17.48
N ILE A 541 -13.65 14.30 -18.36
CA ILE A 541 -13.78 15.74 -18.12
C ILE A 541 -15.26 16.06 -17.91
N ALA A 542 -15.59 16.75 -16.82
CA ALA A 542 -16.94 17.26 -16.59
C ALA A 542 -17.27 18.39 -17.55
N GLN A 543 -18.47 18.36 -18.13
CA GLN A 543 -19.03 19.48 -18.86
C GLN A 543 -19.82 20.36 -17.88
N GLU A 544 -19.17 21.38 -17.36
CA GLU A 544 -19.73 22.31 -16.38
C GLU A 544 -19.76 23.73 -16.97
N GLU A 545 -20.83 24.46 -16.73
CA GLU A 545 -20.89 25.87 -17.03
C GLU A 545 -20.03 26.65 -16.03
N TYR A 546 -19.33 27.68 -16.52
CA TYR A 546 -18.54 28.56 -15.68
C TYR A 546 -19.27 29.91 -15.48
N GLU A 547 -19.02 30.50 -14.33
CA GLU A 547 -19.55 31.81 -13.99
C GLU A 547 -18.57 32.92 -14.40
N GLU A 548 -19.12 34.12 -14.60
CA GLU A 548 -18.34 35.32 -14.87
C GLU A 548 -17.48 35.66 -13.63
N PHE A 549 -16.19 35.91 -13.83
CA PHE A 549 -15.22 36.00 -12.73
C PHE A 549 -15.51 37.14 -11.76
N TYR A 550 -15.82 38.34 -12.27
CA TYR A 550 -16.01 39.51 -11.41
C TYR A 550 -17.30 39.40 -10.57
N GLU A 551 -18.37 38.84 -11.13
CA GLU A 551 -19.60 38.55 -10.40
C GLU A 551 -19.36 37.54 -9.28
N LEU A 552 -18.71 36.43 -9.61
CA LEU A 552 -18.34 35.39 -8.63
C LEU A 552 -17.42 35.95 -7.54
N LYS A 553 -16.42 36.76 -7.90
CA LYS A 553 -15.48 37.39 -6.95
C LYS A 553 -16.23 38.34 -5.97
N SER A 554 -17.22 39.09 -6.44
CA SER A 554 -18.08 39.94 -5.60
C SER A 554 -18.89 39.08 -4.63
N ASN A 555 -19.56 38.04 -5.12
CA ASN A 555 -20.34 37.12 -4.31
C ASN A 555 -19.48 36.39 -3.24
N LEU A 556 -18.24 36.03 -3.58
CA LEU A 556 -17.29 35.45 -2.63
C LEU A 556 -16.87 36.46 -1.55
N ALA A 557 -16.66 37.71 -1.88
CA ALA A 557 -16.33 38.74 -0.89
C ALA A 557 -17.45 38.90 0.15
N GLU A 558 -18.70 38.92 -0.29
CA GLU A 558 -19.86 38.98 0.60
C GLU A 558 -20.02 37.67 1.43
N LEU A 559 -19.76 36.52 0.83
CA LEU A 559 -19.78 35.24 1.55
C LEU A 559 -18.69 35.16 2.64
N ILE A 560 -17.47 35.60 2.36
CA ILE A 560 -16.38 35.64 3.34
C ILE A 560 -16.70 36.65 4.44
N LYS A 561 -17.31 37.79 4.12
CA LYS A 561 -17.77 38.76 5.11
C LYS A 561 -18.84 38.18 6.03
N ALA A 562 -19.82 37.45 5.51
CA ALA A 562 -20.82 36.72 6.30
C ALA A 562 -20.15 35.67 7.21
N ALA A 563 -19.18 34.93 6.69
CA ALA A 563 -18.42 33.94 7.46
C ALA A 563 -17.65 34.59 8.63
N ASN A 564 -17.08 35.77 8.46
CA ASN A 564 -16.42 36.53 9.53
C ASN A 564 -17.36 36.97 10.67
N ASN A 565 -18.65 37.10 10.38
CA ASN A 565 -19.68 37.39 11.39
C ASN A 565 -20.14 36.11 12.13
N TYR A 566 -19.73 34.93 11.69
CA TYR A 566 -20.13 33.61 12.23
C TYR A 566 -21.67 33.40 12.21
N ASP A 567 -22.39 34.04 11.31
CA ASP A 567 -23.83 33.81 11.08
C ASP A 567 -24.01 32.62 10.13
N ALA A 568 -24.28 31.44 10.68
CA ALA A 568 -24.45 30.23 9.92
C ALA A 568 -25.58 30.30 8.89
N GLN A 569 -26.70 31.00 9.22
CA GLN A 569 -27.84 31.11 8.34
C GLN A 569 -27.55 32.03 7.14
N ASP A 570 -26.87 33.16 7.37
CA ASP A 570 -26.46 34.06 6.29
C ASP A 570 -25.40 33.40 5.40
N VAL A 571 -24.40 32.72 6.00
CA VAL A 571 -23.37 31.96 5.26
C VAL A 571 -24.03 30.95 4.33
N VAL A 572 -24.89 30.06 4.84
CA VAL A 572 -25.53 29.03 4.02
C VAL A 572 -26.49 29.60 2.99
N SER A 573 -27.22 30.68 3.32
CA SER A 573 -28.07 31.38 2.35
C SER A 573 -27.25 31.88 1.16
N ARG A 574 -26.09 32.53 1.40
CA ARG A 574 -25.18 33.01 0.34
C ARG A 574 -24.54 31.87 -0.44
N MET A 575 -24.21 30.75 0.24
CA MET A 575 -23.74 29.55 -0.46
C MET A 575 -24.77 29.03 -1.47
N LYS A 576 -26.06 29.04 -1.11
CA LYS A 576 -27.15 28.64 -2.02
C LYS A 576 -27.37 29.59 -3.19
N LEU A 577 -27.07 30.87 -3.02
CA LEU A 577 -27.10 31.84 -4.14
C LEU A 577 -25.97 31.56 -5.15
N ILE A 578 -24.77 31.26 -4.66
CA ILE A 578 -23.60 30.93 -5.52
C ILE A 578 -23.73 29.51 -6.14
N VAL A 579 -24.39 28.61 -5.43
CA VAL A 579 -24.57 27.20 -5.85
C VAL A 579 -26.05 26.86 -5.81
N PRO A 580 -26.84 27.26 -6.84
CA PRO A 580 -28.29 27.02 -6.85
C PRO A 580 -28.71 25.55 -6.75
N GLU A 581 -27.85 24.64 -7.21
CA GLU A 581 -28.03 23.19 -7.09
C GLU A 581 -27.86 22.67 -5.66
N TYR A 582 -27.38 23.47 -4.70
CA TYR A 582 -27.22 23.08 -3.30
C TYR A 582 -28.57 22.94 -2.60
N LYS A 583 -28.96 21.69 -2.27
CA LYS A 583 -30.17 21.39 -1.48
C LYS A 583 -29.76 20.68 -0.20
N SER A 584 -30.00 21.28 0.95
CA SER A 584 -29.65 20.72 2.24
C SER A 584 -30.45 19.44 2.53
N MET A 585 -29.78 18.40 3.04
CA MET A 585 -30.44 17.15 3.42
C MET A 585 -30.20 16.84 4.90
N ASN A 586 -31.22 16.44 5.63
CA ASN A 586 -31.15 16.10 7.04
C ASN A 586 -30.46 17.18 7.91
N SER A 587 -30.62 18.47 7.53
CA SER A 587 -29.93 19.61 8.14
C SER A 587 -30.93 20.68 8.50
N GLU A 588 -30.63 21.50 9.51
CA GLU A 588 -31.42 22.69 9.88
C GLU A 588 -31.55 23.71 8.74
N PHE A 589 -30.60 23.69 7.79
CA PHE A 589 -30.58 24.58 6.62
C PHE A 589 -31.57 24.20 5.52
N GLN A 590 -32.35 23.12 5.67
CA GLN A 590 -33.46 22.79 4.73
C GLN A 590 -34.53 23.89 4.65
N LEU A 591 -34.68 24.67 5.71
CA LEU A 591 -35.64 25.79 5.72
C LEU A 591 -35.26 26.90 4.71
N LEU A 592 -33.97 27.02 4.39
CA LEU A 592 -33.47 27.98 3.42
C LEU A 592 -33.74 27.56 1.97
N ASP A 593 -33.96 26.29 1.68
CA ASP A 593 -34.27 25.80 0.33
C ASP A 593 -35.60 26.40 -0.21
N LYS A 594 -36.56 26.61 0.66
CA LYS A 594 -37.87 27.22 0.31
C LYS A 594 -37.76 28.73 0.00
N LYS A 595 -36.90 29.46 0.74
CA LYS A 595 -36.73 30.90 0.55
C LYS A 595 -36.04 31.24 -0.78
N VAL A 596 -35.06 30.46 -1.20
CA VAL A 596 -34.32 30.68 -2.45
C VAL A 596 -35.20 30.40 -3.67
N THR A 597 -36.10 29.41 -3.59
CA THR A 597 -37.05 29.10 -4.68
C THR A 597 -38.06 30.24 -4.89
N ASP A 598 -38.40 31.00 -3.86
CA ASP A 598 -39.31 32.15 -3.97
C ASP A 598 -38.62 33.43 -4.50
N VAL A 599 -37.31 33.59 -4.30
CA VAL A 599 -36.50 34.70 -4.82
C VAL A 599 -36.13 34.50 -6.31
N LEU A 600 -36.02 33.25 -6.76
CA LEU A 600 -35.65 32.89 -8.14
C LEU A 600 -36.88 32.70 -9.07
N LYS A 601 -38.11 32.92 -8.60
CA LYS A 601 -39.27 33.02 -9.50
C LYS A 601 -39.33 34.41 -10.11
N PRO A 602 -39.30 34.50 -11.48
CA PRO A 602 -39.38 35.78 -12.18
C PRO A 602 -40.69 36.53 -11.91
#